data_598643db0146a99ee575c88bd51e6cf2
#
_entry.id   598643db0146a99ee575c88bd51e6cf2
#
_cell.length_a   1.000
_cell.length_b   1.000
_cell.length_c   1.000
_cell.angle_alpha   90.00
_cell.angle_beta   90.00
_cell.angle_gamma   90.00
#
_symmetry.space_group_name_H-M   'P 1'
#
loop_
_entity.id
_entity.type
_entity.pdbx_description
1 polymer ?
#
loop_
_entity_poly.entity_id
_entity_poly.type
_entity_poly.pdbx_seq_one_letter_code
_entity_poly.pdbx_strand_id
1 'polypeptide(L)'
;MILVPWQKFLDRLRVAWHERAIALKAISFGLVGVVNSAVDFAVFSFAYYYLGLSIVIANTLAWVIAVSGSYVLNSTITFAHESGRKLSPKSYFGFALSQVAGFLANTGTVWCLVELLHVPAWAAKIAAIGMSFAVNFSLSHLVVFRVRRSGEDTH
;
A
#
# COMPACT_ATOMS: atom_id res chain seq x y z
N MET A 1 33.32 28.97 7.41
CA MET A 1 33.42 28.11 8.60
C MET A 1 33.74 26.68 8.14
N ILE A 2 35.02 26.26 8.31
CA ILE A 2 35.50 24.97 7.78
C ILE A 2 35.04 23.89 8.76
N LEU A 3 34.08 23.05 8.33
CA LEU A 3 33.63 21.91 9.14
C LEU A 3 34.81 20.96 9.38
N VAL A 4 35.06 20.65 10.64
CA VAL A 4 36.14 19.75 11.06
C VAL A 4 35.91 18.35 10.46
N PRO A 5 36.95 17.63 9.99
CA PRO A 5 36.82 16.37 9.24
C PRO A 5 35.94 15.30 9.92
N TRP A 6 35.91 15.24 11.25
CA TRP A 6 35.09 14.29 12.00
C TRP A 6 33.59 14.63 11.98
N GLN A 7 33.20 15.89 11.83
CA GLN A 7 31.79 16.29 11.66
C GLN A 7 31.24 15.79 10.33
N LYS A 8 32.02 15.90 9.26
CA LYS A 8 31.66 15.34 7.93
C LYS A 8 31.51 13.82 7.98
N PHE A 9 32.34 13.15 8.77
CA PHE A 9 32.23 11.70 8.95
C PHE A 9 30.96 11.31 9.73
N LEU A 10 30.63 12.02 10.81
CA LEU A 10 29.40 11.80 11.58
C LEU A 10 28.14 12.09 10.74
N ASP A 11 28.17 13.13 9.92
CA ASP A 11 27.05 13.44 9.03
C ASP A 11 26.86 12.35 7.96
N ARG A 12 27.92 11.82 7.38
CA ARG A 12 27.85 10.68 6.47
C ARG A 12 27.30 9.42 7.14
N LEU A 13 27.69 9.14 8.38
CA LEU A 13 27.14 8.03 9.15
C LEU A 13 25.65 8.20 9.45
N ARG A 14 25.21 9.42 9.82
CA ARG A 14 23.81 9.72 10.05
C ARG A 14 22.98 9.55 8.79
N VAL A 15 23.46 10.04 7.66
CA VAL A 15 22.79 9.90 6.35
C VAL A 15 22.69 8.43 5.97
N ALA A 16 23.78 7.68 6.03
CA ALA A 16 23.78 6.24 5.72
C ALA A 16 22.87 5.42 6.65
N TRP A 17 22.80 5.79 7.92
CA TRP A 17 21.89 5.16 8.88
C TRP A 17 20.42 5.47 8.58
N HIS A 18 20.14 6.72 8.19
CA HIS A 18 18.80 7.16 7.82
C HIS A 18 18.33 6.49 6.53
N GLU A 19 19.19 6.40 5.50
CA GLU A 19 18.90 5.70 4.26
C GLU A 19 18.64 4.20 4.48
N ARG A 20 19.41 3.54 5.33
CA ARG A 20 19.16 2.15 5.73
C ARG A 20 17.82 1.98 6.43
N ALA A 21 17.47 2.88 7.32
CA ALA A 21 16.18 2.83 8.02
C ALA A 21 15.00 3.00 7.04
N ILE A 22 15.11 3.89 6.05
CA ILE A 22 14.10 4.07 5.00
C ILE A 22 13.99 2.81 4.12
N ALA A 23 15.12 2.23 3.70
CA ALA A 23 15.12 1.01 2.89
C ALA A 23 14.48 -0.18 3.63
N LEU A 24 14.77 -0.36 4.91
CA LEU A 24 14.16 -1.40 5.74
C LEU A 24 12.64 -1.20 5.90
N LYS A 25 12.19 0.05 6.06
CA LYS A 25 10.76 0.36 6.09
C LYS A 25 10.07 0.08 4.75
N ALA A 26 10.72 0.41 3.63
CA ALA A 26 10.19 0.11 2.31
C ALA A 26 10.06 -1.41 2.06
N ILE A 27 11.05 -2.19 2.47
CA ILE A 27 11.02 -3.65 2.40
C ILE A 27 9.90 -4.21 3.28
N SER A 28 9.81 -3.76 4.53
CA SER A 28 8.75 -4.18 5.47
C SER A 28 7.36 -3.85 4.91
N PHE A 29 7.18 -2.63 4.39
CA PHE A 29 5.93 -2.22 3.76
C PHE A 29 5.59 -3.10 2.54
N GLY A 30 6.57 -3.44 1.71
CA GLY A 30 6.40 -4.33 0.57
C GLY A 30 6.00 -5.76 1.00
N LEU A 31 6.64 -6.31 2.03
CA LEU A 31 6.28 -7.62 2.59
C LEU A 31 4.86 -7.62 3.17
N VAL A 32 4.48 -6.58 3.91
CA VAL A 32 3.10 -6.41 4.38
C VAL A 32 2.15 -6.34 3.19
N GLY A 33 2.52 -5.67 2.09
CA GLY A 33 1.75 -5.61 0.85
C GLY A 33 1.52 -7.00 0.23
N VAL A 34 2.54 -7.85 0.19
CA VAL A 34 2.43 -9.24 -0.32
C VAL A 34 1.48 -10.07 0.56
N VAL A 35 1.67 -10.02 1.89
CA VAL A 35 0.77 -10.71 2.83
C VAL A 35 -0.67 -10.21 2.68
N ASN A 36 -0.84 -8.90 2.56
CA ASN A 36 -2.13 -8.27 2.37
C ASN A 36 -2.82 -8.73 1.08
N SER A 37 -2.08 -8.83 -0.03
CA SER A 37 -2.60 -9.34 -1.30
C SER A 37 -3.04 -10.81 -1.20
N ALA A 38 -2.30 -11.63 -0.46
CA ALA A 38 -2.68 -13.03 -0.22
C ALA A 38 -3.96 -13.14 0.63
N VAL A 39 -4.11 -12.30 1.66
CA VAL A 39 -5.33 -12.22 2.48
C VAL A 39 -6.52 -11.75 1.62
N ASP A 40 -6.34 -10.69 0.83
CA ASP A 40 -7.37 -10.17 -0.08
C ASP A 40 -7.84 -11.24 -1.06
N PHE A 41 -6.91 -11.96 -1.69
CA PHE A 41 -7.25 -13.06 -2.61
C PHE A 41 -7.99 -14.21 -1.91
N ALA A 42 -7.53 -14.62 -0.73
CA ALA A 42 -8.14 -15.71 0.02
C ALA A 42 -9.58 -15.37 0.47
N VAL A 43 -9.77 -14.16 1.02
CA VAL A 43 -11.09 -13.68 1.47
C VAL A 43 -12.04 -13.52 0.28
N PHE A 44 -11.57 -12.94 -0.83
CA PHE A 44 -12.35 -12.83 -2.06
C PHE A 44 -12.79 -14.19 -2.56
N SER A 45 -11.86 -15.15 -2.66
CA SER A 45 -12.14 -16.48 -3.16
C SER A 45 -13.14 -17.21 -2.26
N PHE A 46 -12.99 -17.13 -0.95
CA PHE A 46 -13.93 -17.69 0.00
C PHE A 46 -15.34 -17.07 -0.13
N ALA A 47 -15.41 -15.73 -0.15
CA ALA A 47 -16.68 -15.01 -0.27
C ALA A 47 -17.39 -15.29 -1.60
N TYR A 48 -16.66 -15.35 -2.70
CA TYR A 48 -17.22 -15.57 -4.02
C TYR A 48 -17.63 -17.03 -4.25
N TYR A 49 -16.72 -18.00 -3.99
CA TYR A 49 -16.96 -19.39 -4.34
C TYR A 49 -17.74 -20.18 -3.30
N TYR A 50 -17.58 -19.89 -2.00
CA TYR A 50 -18.23 -20.65 -0.92
C TYR A 50 -19.48 -19.95 -0.37
N LEU A 51 -19.49 -18.61 -0.29
CA LEU A 51 -20.65 -17.87 0.19
C LEU A 51 -21.58 -17.43 -0.95
N GLY A 52 -21.18 -17.58 -2.22
CA GLY A 52 -21.98 -17.20 -3.39
C GLY A 52 -22.26 -15.71 -3.49
N LEU A 53 -21.42 -14.86 -2.89
CA LEU A 53 -21.61 -13.42 -2.93
C LEU A 53 -21.27 -12.85 -4.32
N SER A 54 -21.94 -11.74 -4.70
CA SER A 54 -21.57 -11.05 -5.93
C SER A 54 -20.13 -10.58 -5.89
N ILE A 55 -19.51 -10.42 -7.07
CA ILE A 55 -18.12 -10.00 -7.24
C ILE A 55 -17.82 -8.73 -6.44
N VAL A 56 -18.72 -7.72 -6.53
CA VAL A 56 -18.54 -6.43 -5.85
C VAL A 56 -18.54 -6.60 -4.33
N ILE A 57 -19.48 -7.39 -3.80
CA ILE A 57 -19.59 -7.65 -2.35
C ILE A 57 -18.39 -8.46 -1.87
N ALA A 58 -18.04 -9.54 -2.55
CA ALA A 58 -16.88 -10.36 -2.22
C ALA A 58 -15.57 -9.56 -2.23
N ASN A 59 -15.38 -8.70 -3.24
CA ASN A 59 -14.21 -7.86 -3.35
C ASN A 59 -14.18 -6.75 -2.29
N THR A 60 -15.32 -6.16 -1.94
CA THR A 60 -15.42 -5.16 -0.87
C THR A 60 -15.06 -5.76 0.49
N LEU A 61 -15.59 -6.94 0.81
CA LEU A 61 -15.24 -7.66 2.04
C LEU A 61 -13.76 -8.00 2.10
N ALA A 62 -13.20 -8.51 1.01
CA ALA A 62 -11.77 -8.81 0.91
C ALA A 62 -10.94 -7.56 1.17
N TRP A 63 -11.27 -6.44 0.53
CA TRP A 63 -10.58 -5.18 0.70
C TRP A 63 -10.65 -4.65 2.15
N VAL A 64 -11.84 -4.67 2.78
CA VAL A 64 -12.02 -4.19 4.16
C VAL A 64 -11.15 -5.00 5.14
N ILE A 65 -11.13 -6.32 4.99
CA ILE A 65 -10.33 -7.21 5.85
C ILE A 65 -8.84 -6.99 5.59
N ALA A 66 -8.44 -6.94 4.33
CA ALA A 66 -7.06 -6.76 3.92
C ALA A 66 -6.52 -5.39 4.36
N VAL A 67 -7.24 -4.29 4.12
CA VAL A 67 -6.79 -2.95 4.51
C VAL A 67 -6.70 -2.79 6.02
N SER A 68 -7.61 -3.43 6.77
CA SER A 68 -7.57 -3.43 8.23
C SER A 68 -6.34 -4.16 8.76
N GLY A 69 -6.05 -5.35 8.24
CA GLY A 69 -4.85 -6.11 8.56
C GLY A 69 -3.57 -5.35 8.19
N SER A 70 -3.53 -4.75 7.00
CA SER A 70 -2.41 -3.94 6.53
C SER A 70 -2.18 -2.72 7.44
N TYR A 71 -3.23 -2.03 7.87
CA TYR A 71 -3.12 -0.92 8.82
C TYR A 71 -2.50 -1.37 10.15
N VAL A 72 -2.98 -2.48 10.72
CA VAL A 72 -2.45 -3.03 11.98
C VAL A 72 -0.97 -3.39 11.82
N LEU A 73 -0.60 -4.15 10.80
CA LEU A 73 0.78 -4.57 10.56
C LEU A 73 1.71 -3.37 10.30
N ASN A 74 1.28 -2.42 9.49
CA ASN A 74 2.09 -1.23 9.22
C ASN A 74 2.25 -0.36 10.48
N SER A 75 1.20 -0.18 11.27
CA SER A 75 1.27 0.65 12.49
C SER A 75 2.10 0.00 13.60
N THR A 76 2.12 -1.34 13.68
CA THR A 76 2.81 -2.07 14.76
C THR A 76 4.21 -2.53 14.40
N ILE A 77 4.50 -2.72 13.11
CA ILE A 77 5.79 -3.25 12.62
C ILE A 77 6.52 -2.17 11.82
N THR A 78 6.00 -1.76 10.66
CA THR A 78 6.72 -0.90 9.71
C THR A 78 6.95 0.50 10.27
N PHE A 79 5.92 1.09 10.85
CA PHE A 79 5.93 2.46 11.40
C PHE A 79 5.73 2.48 12.93
N ALA A 80 6.24 1.44 13.61
CA ALA A 80 6.07 1.26 15.05
C ALA A 80 6.60 2.45 15.87
N HIS A 81 7.70 3.06 15.43
CA HIS A 81 8.30 4.22 16.08
C HIS A 81 7.46 5.49 15.90
N GLU A 82 6.96 5.75 14.70
CA GLU A 82 6.19 6.93 14.37
C GLU A 82 4.76 6.88 14.94
N SER A 83 4.15 5.70 14.91
CA SER A 83 2.80 5.48 15.45
C SER A 83 2.77 5.29 16.95
N GLY A 84 3.94 5.05 17.59
CA GLY A 84 4.04 4.60 18.98
C GLY A 84 3.31 3.28 19.22
N ARG A 85 3.13 2.45 18.18
CA ARG A 85 2.35 1.20 18.17
C ARG A 85 0.87 1.42 18.56
N LYS A 86 0.37 2.65 18.44
CA LYS A 86 -1.01 2.99 18.77
C LYS A 86 -1.89 2.90 17.53
N LEU A 87 -2.99 2.20 17.67
CA LEU A 87 -4.04 2.15 16.65
C LEU A 87 -5.02 3.30 16.92
N SER A 88 -5.31 4.09 15.89
CA SER A 88 -6.22 5.23 16.00
C SER A 88 -7.25 5.16 14.88
N PRO A 89 -8.55 5.34 15.16
CA PRO A 89 -9.58 5.39 14.13
C PRO A 89 -9.29 6.46 13.06
N LYS A 90 -8.83 7.64 13.47
CA LYS A 90 -8.47 8.73 12.56
C LYS A 90 -7.36 8.32 11.58
N SER A 91 -6.31 7.68 12.08
CA SER A 91 -5.21 7.18 11.24
C SER A 91 -5.67 6.03 10.36
N TYR A 92 -6.55 5.16 10.84
CA TYR A 92 -7.15 4.09 10.06
C TYR A 92 -7.94 4.63 8.86
N PHE A 93 -8.83 5.59 9.08
CA PHE A 93 -9.61 6.20 8.00
C PHE A 93 -8.72 6.93 7.00
N GLY A 94 -7.70 7.64 7.43
CA GLY A 94 -6.72 8.27 6.53
C GLY A 94 -5.97 7.24 5.69
N PHE A 95 -5.54 6.13 6.32
CA PHE A 95 -4.88 5.02 5.61
C PHE A 95 -5.84 4.35 4.61
N ALA A 96 -7.06 4.00 5.03
CA ALA A 96 -8.07 3.38 4.16
C ALA A 96 -8.42 4.28 2.97
N LEU A 97 -8.56 5.59 3.20
CA LEU A 97 -8.84 6.56 2.13
C LEU A 97 -7.73 6.59 1.08
N SER A 98 -6.47 6.49 1.49
CA SER A 98 -5.34 6.44 0.54
C SER A 98 -5.36 5.18 -0.34
N GLN A 99 -6.05 4.12 0.07
CA GLN A 99 -6.18 2.86 -0.67
C GLN A 99 -7.41 2.82 -1.60
N VAL A 100 -8.31 3.81 -1.55
CA VAL A 100 -9.57 3.79 -2.30
C VAL A 100 -9.34 3.73 -3.81
N ALA A 101 -8.38 4.47 -4.35
CA ALA A 101 -8.09 4.45 -5.78
C ALA A 101 -7.68 3.05 -6.27
N GLY A 102 -6.82 2.36 -5.51
CA GLY A 102 -6.45 0.97 -5.79
C GLY A 102 -7.64 0.01 -5.65
N PHE A 103 -8.51 0.23 -4.66
CA PHE A 103 -9.74 -0.55 -4.51
C PHE A 103 -10.69 -0.41 -5.71
N LEU A 104 -10.91 0.80 -6.17
CA LEU A 104 -11.76 1.05 -7.35
C LEU A 104 -11.17 0.41 -8.61
N ALA A 105 -9.87 0.54 -8.82
CA ALA A 105 -9.18 -0.11 -9.94
C ALA A 105 -9.26 -1.64 -9.84
N ASN A 106 -9.07 -2.22 -8.64
CA ASN A 106 -9.18 -3.66 -8.39
C ASN A 106 -10.61 -4.15 -8.68
N THR A 107 -11.61 -3.53 -8.06
CA THR A 107 -13.02 -3.91 -8.23
C THR A 107 -13.48 -3.80 -9.69
N GLY A 108 -13.15 -2.69 -10.35
CA GLY A 108 -13.47 -2.49 -11.77
C GLY A 108 -12.81 -3.53 -12.66
N THR A 109 -11.55 -3.88 -12.41
CA THR A 109 -10.83 -4.89 -13.18
C THR A 109 -11.45 -6.28 -13.00
N VAL A 110 -11.71 -6.70 -11.76
CA VAL A 110 -12.36 -8.00 -11.51
C VAL A 110 -13.72 -8.06 -12.20
N TRP A 111 -14.52 -7.03 -12.01
CA TRP A 111 -15.86 -6.98 -12.59
C TRP A 111 -15.80 -7.05 -14.12
N CYS A 112 -15.00 -6.21 -14.79
CA CYS A 112 -14.85 -6.22 -16.25
C CYS A 112 -14.39 -7.59 -16.77
N LEU A 113 -13.37 -8.18 -16.15
CA LEU A 113 -12.82 -9.44 -16.62
C LEU A 113 -13.80 -10.61 -16.45
N VAL A 114 -14.57 -10.64 -15.36
CA VAL A 114 -15.52 -11.74 -15.12
C VAL A 114 -16.82 -11.53 -15.90
N GLU A 115 -17.44 -10.35 -15.79
CA GLU A 115 -18.78 -10.11 -16.35
C GLU A 115 -18.77 -9.85 -17.87
N LEU A 116 -17.72 -9.17 -18.39
CA LEU A 116 -17.67 -8.83 -19.82
C LEU A 116 -16.84 -9.81 -20.65
N LEU A 117 -15.74 -10.32 -20.08
CA LEU A 117 -14.79 -11.18 -20.79
C LEU A 117 -14.87 -12.66 -20.37
N HIS A 118 -15.74 -13.00 -19.43
CA HIS A 118 -15.97 -14.35 -18.91
C HIS A 118 -14.68 -15.06 -18.44
N VAL A 119 -13.71 -14.27 -17.95
CA VAL A 119 -12.46 -14.80 -17.35
C VAL A 119 -12.78 -15.43 -15.99
N PRO A 120 -12.21 -16.59 -15.66
CA PRO A 120 -12.39 -17.18 -14.33
C PRO A 120 -12.05 -16.19 -13.21
N ALA A 121 -12.91 -16.10 -12.19
CA ALA A 121 -12.81 -15.06 -11.15
C ALA A 121 -11.46 -15.06 -10.40
N TRP A 122 -10.82 -16.22 -10.20
CA TRP A 122 -9.50 -16.31 -9.59
C TRP A 122 -8.41 -15.65 -10.47
N ALA A 123 -8.46 -15.84 -11.78
CA ALA A 123 -7.49 -15.23 -12.71
C ALA A 123 -7.74 -13.72 -12.84
N ALA A 124 -9.01 -13.31 -12.93
CA ALA A 124 -9.41 -11.92 -12.91
C ALA A 124 -8.93 -11.21 -11.62
N LYS A 125 -9.02 -11.89 -10.47
CA LYS A 125 -8.57 -11.34 -9.19
C LYS A 125 -7.04 -11.14 -9.15
N ILE A 126 -6.25 -12.06 -9.67
CA ILE A 126 -4.78 -11.90 -9.79
C ILE A 126 -4.44 -10.69 -10.67
N ALA A 127 -5.07 -10.56 -11.84
CA ALA A 127 -4.87 -9.42 -12.71
C ALA A 127 -5.26 -8.09 -12.04
N ALA A 128 -6.36 -8.08 -11.28
CA ALA A 128 -6.84 -6.92 -10.56
C ALA A 128 -5.91 -6.47 -9.43
N ILE A 129 -5.25 -7.39 -8.73
CA ILE A 129 -4.21 -7.07 -7.74
C ILE A 129 -3.05 -6.35 -8.42
N GLY A 130 -2.59 -6.85 -9.58
CA GLY A 130 -1.54 -6.18 -10.37
C GLY A 130 -1.96 -4.78 -10.84
N MET A 131 -3.20 -4.61 -11.30
CA MET A 131 -3.74 -3.30 -11.71
C MET A 131 -3.82 -2.33 -10.54
N SER A 132 -4.31 -2.77 -9.39
CA SER A 132 -4.35 -1.96 -8.16
C SER A 132 -2.95 -1.49 -7.75
N PHE A 133 -1.96 -2.37 -7.81
CA PHE A 133 -0.56 -2.02 -7.54
C PHE A 133 -0.05 -0.96 -8.52
N ALA A 134 -0.30 -1.12 -9.82
CA ALA A 134 0.13 -0.16 -10.84
C ALA A 134 -0.50 1.23 -10.62
N VAL A 135 -1.80 1.30 -10.29
CA VAL A 135 -2.51 2.54 -9.99
C VAL A 135 -1.94 3.21 -8.74
N ASN A 136 -1.80 2.46 -7.63
CA ASN A 136 -1.26 2.99 -6.38
C ASN A 136 0.19 3.48 -6.55
N PHE A 137 1.02 2.74 -7.29
CA PHE A 137 2.38 3.14 -7.60
C PHE A 137 2.43 4.42 -8.43
N SER A 138 1.62 4.49 -9.49
CA SER A 138 1.55 5.66 -10.39
C SER A 138 1.08 6.91 -9.64
N LEU A 139 0.04 6.78 -8.82
CA LEU A 139 -0.47 7.90 -8.01
C LEU A 139 0.57 8.35 -6.98
N SER A 140 1.24 7.43 -6.30
CA SER A 140 2.30 7.76 -5.35
C SER A 140 3.46 8.49 -6.05
N HIS A 141 3.86 8.02 -7.23
CA HIS A 141 4.91 8.64 -8.01
C HIS A 141 4.53 10.06 -8.48
N LEU A 142 3.31 10.24 -9.01
CA LEU A 142 2.84 11.53 -9.50
C LEU A 142 2.65 12.56 -8.38
N VAL A 143 2.14 12.13 -7.22
CA VAL A 143 1.88 13.03 -6.09
C VAL A 143 3.19 13.41 -5.38
N VAL A 144 4.07 12.43 -5.10
CA VAL A 144 5.30 12.68 -4.32
C VAL A 144 6.35 13.43 -5.13
N PHE A 145 6.53 13.09 -6.41
CA PHE A 145 7.60 13.69 -7.23
C PHE A 145 7.21 15.03 -7.90
N ARG A 146 5.92 15.32 -8.11
CA ARG A 146 5.47 16.62 -8.61
C ARG A 146 5.59 17.74 -7.56
N VAL A 147 5.32 17.44 -6.31
CA VAL A 147 5.41 18.42 -5.21
C VAL A 147 6.85 18.88 -4.98
N ARG A 148 7.85 18.02 -5.19
CA ARG A 148 9.27 18.41 -5.05
C ARG A 148 9.76 19.39 -6.14
N ARG A 149 9.25 19.32 -7.37
CA ARG A 149 9.64 20.26 -8.45
C ARG A 149 9.09 21.67 -8.26
N SER A 150 7.93 21.84 -7.64
CA SER A 150 7.37 23.18 -7.36
C SER A 150 8.05 23.93 -6.20
N GLY A 151 8.86 23.25 -5.40
CA GLY A 151 9.58 23.87 -4.28
C GLY A 151 11.00 24.33 -4.59
N GLU A 152 11.56 23.94 -5.73
CA GLU A 152 12.94 24.28 -6.13
C GLU A 152 13.02 25.56 -7.00
N ASP A 153 11.90 26.04 -7.53
CA ASP A 153 11.86 27.21 -8.41
C ASP A 153 11.61 28.54 -7.67
N THR A 154 11.72 28.58 -6.35
CA THR A 154 11.48 29.76 -5.51
C THR A 154 12.69 30.16 -4.62
N HIS A 155 13.93 30.06 -5.15
CA HIS A 155 15.09 30.72 -4.52
C HIS A 155 16.00 31.33 -5.58
#